data_dfbcf4ddc2599de1e761055b2fe0e417
#
_entry.id   dfbcf4ddc2599de1e761055b2fe0e417
#
_cell.length_a   1.000
_cell.length_b   1.000
_cell.length_c   1.000
_cell.angle_alpha   90.00
_cell.angle_beta   90.00
_cell.angle_gamma   90.00
#
_symmetry.space_group_name_H-M   'P 1'
#
loop_
_entity.id
_entity.type
_entity.pdbx_description
1 polymer ?
#
loop_
_entity_poly.entity_id
_entity_poly.type
_entity_poly.pdbx_seq_one_letter_code
_entity_poly.pdbx_strand_id
1 'polypeptide(L)'
;MSAENAAAVQNEPYAIEMLHITKRFPGIIANDDISLQLRKGEIHALLGENGAGKSTLMSVLFGLYQPEEGEIRKDGKKVEIHDPNDANDLGIGMVHQHFKLVECFTVLDNIILGVEPNKAGFLQKAEAREKVIALSEKYGLKVDPDAVIEDITVGMQQRTEILKMLYRDNEILIFDEPTAVLTPQEIEELMQIMRNLAAEGKSILFISHKLNEIMSVADRCSVLRKGKYIGTVNIADTTAEGLSAMMVGRNVNFHVEKGPAHPTDVVLEVKNMSVASKTHPSDAVKNVSCKVRKGEIVCIAGIDGNGQTELVYGLSGLEPVKSGSISLNGKDITHLSIRKRSTSGMSHIPEDRHKHGLVLDYTLEDNIVLQRYFEPEFTSKAGLLRRDNIRAYAEKIINQYDVRSGQGPITIARSMSGGNQQKAIVGREIDKNPDLLIAVQPTRGLDVGAIEGIHKELVNLRDADKAVLLVSLELDEVMDVSDRILVMYEGEIVGEVDPKNTTVEELGLYMAGAKRDEVKA
;
A
#
# COMPACT_ATOMS: atom_id res chain seq x y z
N MET A 1 35.25 -16.42 -7.16
CA MET A 1 34.45 -17.65 -7.11
C MET A 1 34.80 -18.48 -8.32
N SER A 2 35.22 -19.76 -8.14
CA SER A 2 35.69 -20.62 -9.21
C SER A 2 34.54 -21.09 -10.10
N ALA A 3 34.82 -21.36 -11.37
CA ALA A 3 33.84 -21.85 -12.35
C ALA A 3 33.13 -23.17 -11.92
N GLU A 4 33.71 -23.92 -10.99
CA GLU A 4 33.09 -25.10 -10.38
C GLU A 4 31.90 -24.77 -9.46
N ASN A 5 31.90 -23.62 -8.75
CA ASN A 5 30.76 -23.19 -7.97
C ASN A 5 29.59 -22.68 -8.85
N ALA A 6 29.89 -22.13 -10.03
CA ALA A 6 28.84 -21.68 -10.96
C ALA A 6 28.11 -22.86 -11.64
N ALA A 7 28.83 -24.00 -11.87
CA ALA A 7 28.22 -25.19 -12.45
C ALA A 7 27.41 -26.02 -11.42
N ALA A 8 27.73 -25.94 -10.13
CA ALA A 8 26.99 -26.61 -9.06
C ALA A 8 25.62 -25.99 -8.83
N VAL A 9 25.47 -24.65 -9.00
CA VAL A 9 24.21 -23.91 -8.85
C VAL A 9 23.18 -24.25 -9.95
N GLN A 10 23.60 -24.81 -11.10
CA GLN A 10 22.71 -25.19 -12.21
C GLN A 10 21.97 -26.53 -12.02
N ASN A 11 22.27 -27.32 -10.98
CA ASN A 11 21.72 -28.67 -10.81
C ASN A 11 20.99 -28.90 -9.49
N GLU A 12 20.65 -27.85 -8.73
CA GLU A 12 19.83 -28.02 -7.55
C GLU A 12 18.35 -28.26 -7.93
N PRO A 13 17.71 -29.30 -7.35
CA PRO A 13 16.33 -29.60 -7.67
C PRO A 13 15.41 -28.46 -7.20
N TYR A 14 14.43 -28.07 -8.03
CA TYR A 14 13.41 -27.10 -7.66
C TYR A 14 12.53 -27.63 -6.53
N ALA A 15 12.29 -26.80 -5.53
CA ALA A 15 11.33 -27.08 -4.46
C ALA A 15 9.89 -27.06 -5.02
N ILE A 16 9.59 -26.03 -5.84
CA ILE A 16 8.31 -25.88 -6.56
C ILE A 16 8.58 -25.47 -8.01
N GLU A 17 7.79 -26.04 -8.90
CA GLU A 17 7.67 -25.63 -10.30
C GLU A 17 6.19 -25.45 -10.62
N MET A 18 5.82 -24.27 -11.05
CA MET A 18 4.53 -23.98 -11.67
C MET A 18 4.80 -23.84 -13.16
N LEU A 19 4.25 -24.73 -13.98
CA LEU A 19 4.59 -24.81 -15.40
C LEU A 19 3.36 -24.53 -16.25
N HIS A 20 3.45 -23.53 -17.14
CA HIS A 20 2.41 -23.17 -18.10
C HIS A 20 1.06 -22.84 -17.45
N ILE A 21 1.07 -22.20 -16.29
CA ILE A 21 -0.14 -21.88 -15.53
C ILE A 21 -0.97 -20.81 -16.24
N THR A 22 -2.21 -21.17 -16.58
CA THR A 22 -3.20 -20.23 -17.08
C THR A 22 -4.40 -20.17 -16.15
N LYS A 23 -4.75 -18.94 -15.72
CA LYS A 23 -5.92 -18.67 -14.88
C LYS A 23 -6.81 -17.59 -15.49
N ARG A 24 -8.09 -17.94 -15.73
CA ARG A 24 -9.07 -17.05 -16.32
C ARG A 24 -10.18 -16.70 -15.32
N PHE A 25 -10.61 -15.45 -15.38
CA PHE A 25 -11.83 -14.99 -14.73
C PHE A 25 -12.77 -14.38 -15.80
N PRO A 26 -14.07 -14.19 -15.53
CA PRO A 26 -14.98 -13.59 -16.49
C PRO A 26 -14.45 -12.24 -17.02
N GLY A 27 -14.12 -12.20 -18.32
CA GLY A 27 -13.63 -11.00 -19.00
C GLY A 27 -12.13 -10.69 -18.86
N ILE A 28 -11.34 -11.50 -18.12
CA ILE A 28 -9.90 -11.27 -17.95
C ILE A 28 -9.11 -12.59 -17.86
N ILE A 29 -7.92 -12.61 -18.46
CA ILE A 29 -6.91 -13.65 -18.23
C ILE A 29 -5.93 -13.07 -17.20
N ALA A 30 -5.99 -13.59 -15.97
CA ALA A 30 -5.16 -13.09 -14.87
C ALA A 30 -3.73 -13.65 -14.93
N ASN A 31 -3.58 -14.90 -15.37
CA ASN A 31 -2.29 -15.53 -15.67
C ASN A 31 -2.40 -16.21 -17.04
N ASP A 32 -1.46 -15.95 -17.93
CA ASP A 32 -1.42 -16.41 -19.31
C ASP A 32 -0.08 -17.10 -19.56
N ASP A 33 -0.08 -18.44 -19.53
CA ASP A 33 1.08 -19.30 -19.77
C ASP A 33 2.31 -18.94 -18.89
N ILE A 34 2.11 -18.85 -17.56
CA ILE A 34 3.17 -18.48 -16.62
C ILE A 34 3.93 -19.72 -16.14
N SER A 35 5.26 -19.68 -16.23
CA SER A 35 6.15 -20.66 -15.59
C SER A 35 7.00 -19.98 -14.52
N LEU A 36 6.92 -20.48 -13.27
CA LEU A 36 7.66 -20.02 -12.11
C LEU A 36 8.36 -21.20 -11.45
N GLN A 37 9.64 -21.06 -11.13
CA GLN A 37 10.47 -22.12 -10.55
C GLN A 37 11.22 -21.59 -9.32
N LEU A 38 10.94 -22.17 -8.15
CA LEU A 38 11.58 -21.89 -6.87
C LEU A 38 12.63 -22.97 -6.56
N ARG A 39 13.88 -22.57 -6.32
CA ARG A 39 14.94 -23.49 -5.88
C ARG A 39 14.85 -23.75 -4.37
N LYS A 40 15.48 -24.84 -3.93
CA LYS A 40 15.57 -25.14 -2.49
C LYS A 40 16.46 -24.11 -1.78
N GLY A 41 15.96 -23.58 -0.64
CA GLY A 41 16.72 -22.66 0.20
C GLY A 41 16.95 -21.27 -0.39
N GLU A 42 16.27 -20.91 -1.51
CA GLU A 42 16.36 -19.56 -2.07
C GLU A 42 15.22 -18.64 -1.61
N ILE A 43 15.50 -17.37 -1.62
CA ILE A 43 14.47 -16.30 -1.55
C ILE A 43 14.23 -15.83 -2.99
N HIS A 44 13.10 -16.23 -3.56
CA HIS A 44 12.68 -15.88 -4.91
C HIS A 44 11.62 -14.80 -4.87
N ALA A 45 11.93 -13.63 -5.38
CA ALA A 45 10.96 -12.53 -5.48
C ALA A 45 10.04 -12.68 -6.69
N LEU A 46 8.77 -12.30 -6.51
CA LEU A 46 7.80 -12.16 -7.59
C LEU A 46 7.39 -10.69 -7.70
N LEU A 47 7.87 -10.02 -8.73
CA LEU A 47 7.68 -8.61 -9.00
C LEU A 47 6.66 -8.38 -10.11
N GLY A 48 5.92 -7.30 -10.03
CA GLY A 48 4.99 -6.86 -11.08
C GLY A 48 4.07 -5.77 -10.56
N GLU A 49 3.47 -5.02 -11.46
CA GLU A 49 2.48 -4.00 -11.12
C GLU A 49 1.23 -4.61 -10.46
N ASN A 50 0.41 -3.76 -9.84
CA ASN A 50 -0.89 -4.18 -9.33
C ASN A 50 -1.78 -4.67 -10.48
N GLY A 51 -2.40 -5.86 -10.29
CA GLY A 51 -3.13 -6.52 -11.36
C GLY A 51 -2.27 -7.28 -12.37
N ALA A 52 -0.95 -7.43 -12.15
CA ALA A 52 -0.07 -8.24 -13.01
C ALA A 52 -0.28 -9.76 -12.85
N GLY A 53 -1.12 -10.20 -11.90
CA GLY A 53 -1.43 -11.61 -11.68
C GLY A 53 -0.64 -12.30 -10.56
N LYS A 54 0.17 -11.57 -9.77
CA LYS A 54 1.03 -12.13 -8.71
C LYS A 54 0.24 -12.91 -7.64
N SER A 55 -0.69 -12.23 -6.95
CA SER A 55 -1.51 -12.85 -5.90
C SER A 55 -2.43 -13.94 -6.47
N THR A 56 -2.85 -13.83 -7.74
CA THR A 56 -3.60 -14.89 -8.42
C THR A 56 -2.73 -16.14 -8.59
N LEU A 57 -1.48 -16.00 -9.04
CA LEU A 57 -0.55 -17.11 -9.21
C LEU A 57 -0.26 -17.80 -7.87
N MET A 58 -0.06 -17.02 -6.79
CA MET A 58 0.14 -17.59 -5.45
C MET A 58 -1.14 -18.24 -4.90
N SER A 59 -2.30 -17.68 -5.20
CA SER A 59 -3.60 -18.30 -4.85
C SER A 59 -3.81 -19.64 -5.57
N VAL A 60 -3.27 -19.80 -6.78
CA VAL A 60 -3.23 -21.10 -7.48
C VAL A 60 -2.30 -22.06 -6.73
N LEU A 61 -1.09 -21.62 -6.35
CA LEU A 61 -0.15 -22.46 -5.61
C LEU A 61 -0.67 -22.87 -4.23
N PHE A 62 -1.43 -22.00 -3.58
CA PHE A 62 -2.00 -22.25 -2.25
C PHE A 62 -3.38 -22.95 -2.30
N GLY A 63 -3.89 -23.31 -3.50
CA GLY A 63 -5.13 -24.06 -3.66
C GLY A 63 -6.44 -23.25 -3.55
N LEU A 64 -6.34 -21.90 -3.47
CA LEU A 64 -7.53 -21.03 -3.45
C LEU A 64 -8.21 -20.94 -4.82
N TYR A 65 -7.44 -21.10 -5.90
CA TYR A 65 -7.93 -21.16 -7.27
C TYR A 65 -7.36 -22.36 -8.00
N GLN A 66 -8.17 -22.97 -8.86
CA GLN A 66 -7.70 -24.00 -9.77
C GLN A 66 -7.31 -23.37 -11.11
N PRO A 67 -6.13 -23.68 -11.68
CA PRO A 67 -5.74 -23.23 -13.01
C PRO A 67 -6.57 -23.98 -14.08
N GLU A 68 -6.84 -23.34 -15.21
CA GLU A 68 -7.47 -24.00 -16.36
C GLU A 68 -6.44 -24.81 -17.17
N GLU A 69 -5.16 -24.39 -17.16
CA GLU A 69 -4.07 -25.05 -17.87
C GLU A 69 -2.78 -25.01 -17.02
N GLY A 70 -1.89 -25.98 -17.27
CA GLY A 70 -0.60 -26.07 -16.59
C GLY A 70 -0.55 -27.16 -15.54
N GLU A 71 0.59 -27.26 -14.87
CA GLU A 71 0.80 -28.21 -13.78
C GLU A 71 1.72 -27.64 -12.70
N ILE A 72 1.56 -28.18 -11.48
CA ILE A 72 2.43 -27.85 -10.35
C ILE A 72 3.23 -29.10 -10.00
N ARG A 73 4.53 -28.92 -9.76
CA ARG A 73 5.42 -29.98 -9.28
C ARG A 73 6.08 -29.55 -7.98
N LYS A 74 6.15 -30.50 -7.03
CA LYS A 74 6.98 -30.38 -5.83
C LYS A 74 8.10 -31.42 -5.90
N ASP A 75 9.35 -31.00 -5.71
CA ASP A 75 10.53 -31.86 -5.81
C ASP A 75 10.54 -32.69 -7.11
N GLY A 76 10.16 -32.07 -8.24
CA GLY A 76 10.08 -32.68 -9.57
C GLY A 76 8.89 -33.62 -9.79
N LYS A 77 8.02 -33.85 -8.79
CA LYS A 77 6.83 -34.68 -8.90
C LYS A 77 5.59 -33.85 -9.07
N LYS A 78 4.75 -34.18 -10.04
CA LYS A 78 3.45 -33.55 -10.22
C LYS A 78 2.59 -33.74 -8.97
N VAL A 79 2.00 -32.64 -8.49
CA VAL A 79 1.08 -32.60 -7.36
C VAL A 79 -0.22 -31.92 -7.77
N GLU A 80 -1.31 -32.30 -7.12
CA GLU A 80 -2.61 -31.65 -7.26
C GLU A 80 -2.94 -30.96 -5.94
N ILE A 81 -3.30 -29.69 -6.01
CA ILE A 81 -3.61 -28.85 -4.85
C ILE A 81 -5.02 -28.31 -5.06
N HIS A 82 -6.00 -28.87 -4.39
CA HIS A 82 -7.42 -28.52 -4.55
C HIS A 82 -7.88 -27.46 -3.54
N ASP A 83 -7.25 -27.44 -2.37
CA ASP A 83 -7.55 -26.48 -1.29
C ASP A 83 -6.30 -26.15 -0.45
N PRO A 84 -6.39 -25.17 0.48
CA PRO A 84 -5.26 -24.81 1.34
C PRO A 84 -4.76 -25.92 2.28
N ASN A 85 -5.57 -26.96 2.56
CA ASN A 85 -5.10 -28.08 3.38
C ASN A 85 -4.13 -28.94 2.58
N ASP A 86 -4.44 -29.23 1.30
CA ASP A 86 -3.51 -29.93 0.40
C ASP A 86 -2.16 -29.18 0.30
N ALA A 87 -2.20 -27.85 0.22
CA ALA A 87 -0.99 -27.03 0.20
C ALA A 87 -0.19 -27.16 1.51
N ASN A 88 -0.86 -27.09 2.67
CA ASN A 88 -0.22 -27.29 3.97
C ASN A 88 0.36 -28.69 4.13
N ASP A 89 -0.34 -29.74 3.69
CA ASP A 89 0.13 -31.13 3.73
C ASP A 89 1.37 -31.34 2.86
N LEU A 90 1.50 -30.54 1.80
CA LEU A 90 2.71 -30.46 0.98
C LEU A 90 3.79 -29.54 1.59
N GLY A 91 3.59 -29.00 2.78
CA GLY A 91 4.53 -28.10 3.45
C GLY A 91 4.61 -26.71 2.84
N ILE A 92 3.55 -26.22 2.20
CA ILE A 92 3.45 -24.87 1.63
C ILE A 92 2.61 -24.02 2.60
N GLY A 93 3.19 -22.95 3.13
CA GLY A 93 2.52 -21.97 3.99
C GLY A 93 2.45 -20.60 3.35
N MET A 94 1.43 -19.80 3.70
CA MET A 94 1.26 -18.46 3.13
C MET A 94 0.88 -17.43 4.21
N VAL A 95 1.61 -16.31 4.22
CA VAL A 95 1.21 -15.06 4.88
C VAL A 95 0.51 -14.21 3.85
N HIS A 96 -0.75 -13.90 4.11
CA HIS A 96 -1.59 -13.10 3.20
C HIS A 96 -1.37 -11.61 3.43
N GLN A 97 -1.59 -10.80 2.39
CA GLN A 97 -1.57 -9.34 2.44
C GLN A 97 -2.52 -8.76 3.52
N HIS A 98 -3.70 -9.38 3.71
CA HIS A 98 -4.59 -9.12 4.83
C HIS A 98 -4.57 -10.33 5.75
N PHE A 99 -4.13 -10.15 6.97
CA PHE A 99 -3.98 -11.22 7.96
C PHE A 99 -5.27 -12.03 8.12
N LYS A 100 -5.11 -13.34 8.21
CA LYS A 100 -6.22 -14.29 8.40
C LYS A 100 -6.25 -14.76 9.85
N LEU A 101 -6.19 -13.79 10.79
CA LEU A 101 -6.31 -14.01 12.21
C LEU A 101 -7.73 -13.77 12.68
N VAL A 102 -8.14 -14.53 13.70
CA VAL A 102 -9.42 -14.35 14.40
C VAL A 102 -9.19 -13.34 15.52
N GLU A 103 -9.77 -12.15 15.41
CA GLU A 103 -9.49 -10.99 16.27
C GLU A 103 -9.74 -11.28 17.76
N CYS A 104 -10.84 -11.95 18.10
CA CYS A 104 -11.21 -12.27 19.48
C CYS A 104 -10.46 -13.48 20.09
N PHE A 105 -9.55 -14.13 19.34
CA PHE A 105 -8.73 -15.24 19.81
C PHE A 105 -7.37 -14.76 20.30
N THR A 106 -6.74 -15.58 21.18
CA THR A 106 -5.35 -15.33 21.58
C THR A 106 -4.38 -15.62 20.43
N VAL A 107 -3.15 -15.12 20.55
CA VAL A 107 -2.04 -15.46 19.65
C VAL A 107 -1.88 -16.98 19.55
N LEU A 108 -1.85 -17.68 20.70
CA LEU A 108 -1.73 -19.14 20.74
C LEU A 108 -2.87 -19.82 19.98
N ASP A 109 -4.12 -19.42 20.25
CA ASP A 109 -5.29 -20.04 19.63
C ASP A 109 -5.29 -19.85 18.10
N ASN A 110 -4.85 -18.70 17.60
CA ASN A 110 -4.69 -18.46 16.17
C ASN A 110 -3.58 -19.31 15.54
N ILE A 111 -2.47 -19.52 16.22
CA ILE A 111 -1.34 -20.32 15.70
C ILE A 111 -1.75 -21.79 15.56
N ILE A 112 -2.45 -22.35 16.55
CA ILE A 112 -2.83 -23.76 16.55
C ILE A 112 -4.14 -24.06 15.80
N LEU A 113 -4.89 -23.06 15.39
CA LEU A 113 -6.18 -23.20 14.73
C LEU A 113 -6.09 -24.11 13.50
N GLY A 114 -6.88 -25.20 13.51
CA GLY A 114 -6.93 -26.22 12.45
C GLY A 114 -5.84 -27.29 12.54
N VAL A 115 -4.93 -27.20 13.53
CA VAL A 115 -3.91 -28.22 13.85
C VAL A 115 -3.78 -28.40 15.37
N GLU A 116 -4.89 -28.27 16.06
CA GLU A 116 -4.93 -28.30 17.52
C GLU A 116 -4.44 -29.64 18.06
N PRO A 117 -3.41 -29.65 18.90
CA PRO A 117 -2.98 -30.87 19.55
C PRO A 117 -4.07 -31.37 20.50
N ASN A 118 -4.54 -32.58 20.30
CA ASN A 118 -5.57 -33.17 21.16
C ASN A 118 -5.15 -34.58 21.68
N LYS A 119 -5.61 -34.89 22.88
CA LYS A 119 -5.44 -36.21 23.49
C LYS A 119 -6.78 -36.66 24.04
N ALA A 120 -7.30 -37.75 23.52
CA ALA A 120 -8.60 -38.30 23.89
C ALA A 120 -9.78 -37.29 23.80
N GLY A 121 -9.74 -36.37 22.81
CA GLY A 121 -10.74 -35.31 22.60
C GLY A 121 -10.50 -34.04 23.43
N PHE A 122 -9.46 -33.97 24.24
CA PHE A 122 -9.11 -32.80 25.02
C PHE A 122 -7.93 -32.05 24.40
N LEU A 123 -8.09 -30.73 24.22
CA LEU A 123 -7.10 -29.82 23.67
C LEU A 123 -5.86 -29.73 24.60
N GLN A 124 -4.66 -29.90 24.04
CA GLN A 124 -3.37 -29.88 24.78
C GLN A 124 -2.65 -28.53 24.55
N LYS A 125 -3.21 -27.43 25.08
CA LYS A 125 -2.64 -26.08 24.90
C LYS A 125 -1.24 -25.89 25.52
N ALA A 126 -0.90 -26.63 26.59
CA ALA A 126 0.39 -26.45 27.26
C ALA A 126 1.58 -26.82 26.36
N GLU A 127 1.50 -27.98 25.69
CA GLU A 127 2.55 -28.44 24.76
C GLU A 127 2.68 -27.49 23.56
N ALA A 128 1.54 -27.05 23.02
CA ALA A 128 1.53 -26.09 21.93
C ALA A 128 2.17 -24.74 22.32
N ARG A 129 1.88 -24.28 23.54
CA ARG A 129 2.43 -23.04 24.09
C ARG A 129 3.96 -23.09 24.21
N GLU A 130 4.49 -24.20 24.72
CA GLU A 130 5.96 -24.41 24.81
C GLU A 130 6.60 -24.38 23.42
N LYS A 131 6.00 -25.04 22.43
CA LYS A 131 6.47 -25.04 21.04
C LYS A 131 6.44 -23.63 20.42
N VAL A 132 5.36 -22.85 20.65
CA VAL A 132 5.24 -21.48 20.16
C VAL A 132 6.30 -20.56 20.78
N ILE A 133 6.53 -20.68 22.10
CA ILE A 133 7.57 -19.90 22.80
C ILE A 133 8.96 -20.25 22.21
N ALA A 134 9.27 -21.54 22.05
CA ALA A 134 10.54 -21.98 21.49
C ALA A 134 10.77 -21.45 20.05
N LEU A 135 9.73 -21.45 19.21
CA LEU A 135 9.80 -20.88 17.87
C LEU A 135 9.96 -19.36 17.90
N SER A 136 9.21 -18.67 18.79
CA SER A 136 9.30 -17.22 18.99
C SER A 136 10.71 -16.79 19.39
N GLU A 137 11.34 -17.51 20.32
CA GLU A 137 12.71 -17.26 20.75
C GLU A 137 13.73 -17.55 19.65
N LYS A 138 13.58 -18.70 18.99
CA LYS A 138 14.50 -19.15 17.94
C LYS A 138 14.60 -18.16 16.78
N TYR A 139 13.47 -17.60 16.34
CA TYR A 139 13.42 -16.71 15.17
C TYR A 139 13.33 -15.22 15.55
N GLY A 140 13.38 -14.88 16.84
CA GLY A 140 13.27 -13.49 17.30
C GLY A 140 11.87 -12.87 17.11
N LEU A 141 10.85 -13.70 16.86
CA LEU A 141 9.45 -13.30 16.62
C LEU A 141 8.72 -13.12 17.97
N LYS A 142 9.13 -12.14 18.76
CA LYS A 142 8.59 -11.91 20.12
C LYS A 142 7.10 -11.63 20.09
N VAL A 143 6.30 -12.52 20.67
CA VAL A 143 4.85 -12.39 20.88
C VAL A 143 4.49 -12.89 22.27
N ASP A 144 3.41 -12.39 22.84
CA ASP A 144 2.79 -12.99 24.04
C ASP A 144 1.71 -13.98 23.59
N PRO A 145 1.87 -15.30 23.85
CA PRO A 145 0.90 -16.31 23.44
C PRO A 145 -0.51 -16.10 24.00
N ASP A 146 -0.64 -15.41 25.13
CA ASP A 146 -1.91 -15.20 25.82
C ASP A 146 -2.58 -13.85 25.43
N ALA A 147 -1.89 -12.97 24.69
CA ALA A 147 -2.46 -11.72 24.20
C ALA A 147 -3.56 -11.98 23.16
N VAL A 148 -4.63 -11.17 23.20
CA VAL A 148 -5.73 -11.20 22.22
C VAL A 148 -5.31 -10.43 20.97
N ILE A 149 -5.66 -10.94 19.78
CA ILE A 149 -5.22 -10.35 18.52
C ILE A 149 -5.70 -8.91 18.33
N GLU A 150 -6.91 -8.56 18.75
CA GLU A 150 -7.44 -7.20 18.64
C GLU A 150 -6.68 -6.17 19.49
N ASP A 151 -5.96 -6.63 20.52
CA ASP A 151 -5.22 -5.77 21.46
C ASP A 151 -3.73 -5.58 21.10
N ILE A 152 -3.23 -6.30 20.08
CA ILE A 152 -1.82 -6.26 19.69
C ILE A 152 -1.59 -5.42 18.44
N THR A 153 -0.37 -4.91 18.28
CA THR A 153 0.02 -4.11 17.12
C THR A 153 0.03 -4.94 15.83
N VAL A 154 -0.07 -4.26 14.69
CA VAL A 154 -0.03 -4.89 13.36
C VAL A 154 1.26 -5.69 13.14
N GLY A 155 2.40 -5.18 13.62
CA GLY A 155 3.68 -5.91 13.58
C GLY A 155 3.64 -7.20 14.39
N MET A 156 2.96 -7.23 15.56
CA MET A 156 2.76 -8.46 16.34
C MET A 156 1.79 -9.42 15.66
N GLN A 157 0.75 -8.94 14.99
CA GLN A 157 -0.16 -9.76 14.19
C GLN A 157 0.60 -10.46 13.06
N GLN A 158 1.49 -9.77 12.39
CA GLN A 158 2.35 -10.36 11.36
C GLN A 158 3.29 -11.42 11.91
N ARG A 159 3.95 -11.17 13.05
CA ARG A 159 4.78 -12.17 13.71
C ARG A 159 3.96 -13.42 14.08
N THR A 160 2.70 -13.25 14.45
CA THR A 160 1.76 -14.35 14.71
C THR A 160 1.48 -15.16 13.45
N GLU A 161 1.24 -14.54 12.29
CA GLU A 161 1.05 -15.23 11.00
C GLU A 161 2.31 -16.02 10.58
N ILE A 162 3.50 -15.45 10.78
CA ILE A 162 4.76 -16.15 10.50
C ILE A 162 4.92 -17.36 11.43
N LEU A 163 4.68 -17.18 12.74
CA LEU A 163 4.73 -18.28 13.72
C LEU A 163 3.73 -19.39 13.40
N LYS A 164 2.55 -19.07 12.89
CA LYS A 164 1.54 -20.02 12.44
C LYS A 164 2.05 -20.92 11.33
N MET A 165 2.77 -20.39 10.33
CA MET A 165 3.42 -21.18 9.29
C MET A 165 4.55 -22.06 9.86
N LEU A 166 5.38 -21.49 10.73
CA LEU A 166 6.52 -22.19 11.34
C LEU A 166 6.06 -23.29 12.30
N TYR A 167 4.95 -23.10 13.01
CA TYR A 167 4.35 -24.10 13.89
C TYR A 167 3.91 -25.34 13.12
N ARG A 168 3.45 -25.18 11.86
CA ARG A 168 3.04 -26.26 10.94
C ARG A 168 4.22 -26.93 10.23
N ASP A 169 5.45 -26.45 10.50
CA ASP A 169 6.70 -26.95 9.92
C ASP A 169 6.78 -26.86 8.38
N ASN A 170 6.12 -25.84 7.81
CA ASN A 170 6.14 -25.61 6.37
C ASN A 170 7.57 -25.39 5.87
N GLU A 171 7.91 -25.98 4.71
CA GLU A 171 9.22 -25.89 4.04
C GLU A 171 9.26 -24.78 3.00
N ILE A 172 8.11 -24.47 2.41
CA ILE A 172 7.92 -23.44 1.38
C ILE A 172 7.03 -22.36 1.95
N LEU A 173 7.56 -21.14 2.02
CA LEU A 173 6.90 -20.00 2.66
C LEU A 173 6.57 -18.94 1.63
N ILE A 174 5.30 -18.56 1.52
CA ILE A 174 4.83 -17.50 0.62
C ILE A 174 4.53 -16.26 1.46
N PHE A 175 5.17 -15.14 1.14
CA PHE A 175 4.91 -13.83 1.74
C PHE A 175 4.30 -12.91 0.69
N ASP A 176 3.01 -12.59 0.82
CA ASP A 176 2.28 -11.71 -0.12
C ASP A 176 2.19 -10.29 0.45
N GLU A 177 3.04 -9.39 -0.06
CA GLU A 177 3.17 -7.98 0.34
C GLU A 177 3.26 -7.77 1.88
N PRO A 178 4.19 -8.45 2.57
CA PRO A 178 4.19 -8.50 4.03
C PRO A 178 4.62 -7.18 4.69
N THR A 179 5.09 -6.20 3.93
CA THR A 179 5.69 -4.95 4.45
C THR A 179 4.76 -3.73 4.37
N ALA A 180 3.53 -3.92 3.88
CA ALA A 180 2.62 -2.82 3.55
C ALA A 180 2.24 -1.92 4.76
N VAL A 181 2.32 -2.45 5.98
CA VAL A 181 1.87 -1.78 7.22
C VAL A 181 2.96 -1.74 8.30
N LEU A 182 4.22 -1.98 7.93
CA LEU A 182 5.35 -2.04 8.86
C LEU A 182 6.17 -0.75 8.84
N THR A 183 6.78 -0.45 9.98
CA THR A 183 7.81 0.58 10.09
C THR A 183 9.10 0.15 9.37
N PRO A 184 9.99 1.08 9.00
CA PRO A 184 11.29 0.73 8.40
C PRO A 184 12.10 -0.26 9.23
N GLN A 185 12.10 -0.10 10.55
CA GLN A 185 12.80 -1.00 11.47
C GLN A 185 12.21 -2.42 11.45
N GLU A 186 10.87 -2.53 11.45
CA GLU A 186 10.18 -3.82 11.36
C GLU A 186 10.39 -4.48 9.99
N ILE A 187 10.49 -3.70 8.91
CA ILE A 187 10.83 -4.21 7.56
C ILE A 187 12.22 -4.83 7.58
N GLU A 188 13.21 -4.15 8.16
CA GLU A 188 14.57 -4.66 8.25
C GLU A 188 14.66 -5.95 9.09
N GLU A 189 13.94 -5.99 10.23
CA GLU A 189 13.80 -7.21 11.04
C GLU A 189 13.18 -8.35 10.23
N LEU A 190 12.12 -8.10 9.47
CA LEU A 190 11.47 -9.11 8.62
C LEU A 190 12.42 -9.63 7.54
N MET A 191 13.16 -8.74 6.86
CA MET A 191 14.15 -9.15 5.86
C MET A 191 15.23 -10.04 6.49
N GLN A 192 15.66 -9.74 7.71
CA GLN A 192 16.63 -10.57 8.43
C GLN A 192 16.04 -11.93 8.83
N ILE A 193 14.78 -11.99 9.24
CA ILE A 193 14.07 -13.25 9.53
C ILE A 193 14.01 -14.12 8.28
N MET A 194 13.66 -13.55 7.11
CA MET A 194 13.60 -14.28 5.86
C MET A 194 14.97 -14.87 5.47
N ARG A 195 16.07 -14.08 5.61
CA ARG A 195 17.43 -14.58 5.39
C ARG A 195 17.78 -15.75 6.31
N ASN A 196 17.42 -15.67 7.59
CA ASN A 196 17.67 -16.72 8.58
C ASN A 196 16.91 -18.01 8.21
N LEU A 197 15.63 -17.88 7.82
CA LEU A 197 14.80 -19.00 7.39
C LEU A 197 15.37 -19.68 6.12
N ALA A 198 15.81 -18.91 5.14
CA ALA A 198 16.45 -19.44 3.94
C ALA A 198 17.77 -20.14 4.25
N ALA A 199 18.58 -19.57 5.15
CA ALA A 199 19.82 -20.19 5.63
C ALA A 199 19.59 -21.53 6.36
N GLU A 200 18.41 -21.73 6.97
CA GLU A 200 17.98 -23.01 7.56
C GLU A 200 17.38 -23.98 6.51
N GLY A 201 17.36 -23.60 5.23
CA GLY A 201 16.89 -24.44 4.12
C GLY A 201 15.42 -24.29 3.76
N LYS A 202 14.69 -23.34 4.36
CA LYS A 202 13.33 -22.98 3.93
C LYS A 202 13.40 -22.26 2.58
N SER A 203 12.47 -22.54 1.68
CA SER A 203 12.36 -21.89 0.36
C SER A 203 11.30 -20.82 0.40
N ILE A 204 11.58 -19.61 -0.05
CA ILE A 204 10.72 -18.45 0.16
C ILE A 204 10.29 -17.85 -1.18
N LEU A 205 8.97 -17.69 -1.38
CA LEU A 205 8.39 -16.85 -2.42
C LEU A 205 7.97 -15.53 -1.78
N PHE A 206 8.62 -14.44 -2.20
CA PHE A 206 8.42 -13.10 -1.66
C PHE A 206 7.78 -12.20 -2.71
N ILE A 207 6.55 -11.77 -2.48
CA ILE A 207 5.84 -10.85 -3.36
C ILE A 207 5.97 -9.45 -2.79
N SER A 208 6.54 -8.56 -3.56
CA SER A 208 6.59 -7.13 -3.27
C SER A 208 6.56 -6.33 -4.57
N HIS A 209 6.11 -5.10 -4.49
CA HIS A 209 6.27 -4.10 -5.55
C HIS A 209 7.37 -3.08 -5.20
N LYS A 210 7.95 -3.17 -4.00
CA LYS A 210 9.02 -2.30 -3.50
C LYS A 210 10.39 -2.87 -3.90
N LEU A 211 11.03 -2.23 -4.87
CA LEU A 211 12.29 -2.70 -5.44
C LEU A 211 13.42 -2.77 -4.42
N ASN A 212 13.49 -1.80 -3.49
CA ASN A 212 14.52 -1.77 -2.44
C ASN A 212 14.46 -3.02 -1.55
N GLU A 213 13.26 -3.49 -1.21
CA GLU A 213 13.07 -4.71 -0.41
C GLU A 213 13.56 -5.94 -1.19
N ILE A 214 13.17 -6.07 -2.47
CA ILE A 214 13.58 -7.17 -3.34
C ILE A 214 15.09 -7.19 -3.50
N MET A 215 15.71 -6.05 -3.81
CA MET A 215 17.16 -5.91 -3.97
C MET A 215 17.92 -6.24 -2.69
N SER A 216 17.31 -6.04 -1.52
CA SER A 216 17.97 -6.27 -0.23
C SER A 216 17.98 -7.73 0.19
N VAL A 217 16.98 -8.55 -0.19
CA VAL A 217 16.78 -9.88 0.41
C VAL A 217 16.73 -11.03 -0.59
N ALA A 218 16.30 -10.80 -1.84
CA ALA A 218 16.08 -11.88 -2.78
C ALA A 218 17.36 -12.35 -3.48
N ASP A 219 17.42 -13.63 -3.86
CA ASP A 219 18.47 -14.20 -4.69
C ASP A 219 18.15 -14.03 -6.18
N ARG A 220 16.89 -14.30 -6.54
CA ARG A 220 16.35 -14.14 -7.90
C ARG A 220 15.03 -13.43 -7.87
N CYS A 221 14.68 -12.83 -9.01
CA CYS A 221 13.40 -12.15 -9.19
C CYS A 221 12.76 -12.55 -10.51
N SER A 222 11.51 -13.04 -10.46
CA SER A 222 10.64 -13.22 -11.63
C SER A 222 9.72 -12.02 -11.79
N VAL A 223 9.61 -11.52 -13.01
CA VAL A 223 8.77 -10.35 -13.31
C VAL A 223 7.54 -10.76 -14.08
N LEU A 224 6.36 -10.34 -13.58
CA LEU A 224 5.08 -10.46 -14.27
C LEU A 224 4.61 -9.10 -14.76
N ARG A 225 4.02 -9.07 -15.95
CA ARG A 225 3.40 -7.86 -16.50
C ARG A 225 2.13 -8.21 -17.28
N LYS A 226 0.98 -7.65 -16.87
CA LYS A 226 -0.33 -7.85 -17.52
C LYS A 226 -0.68 -9.33 -17.70
N GLY A 227 -0.47 -10.14 -16.67
CA GLY A 227 -0.76 -11.56 -16.68
C GLY A 227 0.26 -12.43 -17.40
N LYS A 228 1.38 -11.88 -17.87
CA LYS A 228 2.41 -12.63 -18.60
C LYS A 228 3.74 -12.64 -17.87
N TYR A 229 4.47 -13.74 -18.02
CA TYR A 229 5.85 -13.88 -17.56
C TYR A 229 6.79 -13.11 -18.49
N ILE A 230 7.62 -12.23 -17.91
CA ILE A 230 8.58 -11.40 -18.65
C ILE A 230 9.99 -12.00 -18.61
N GLY A 231 10.37 -12.59 -17.48
CA GLY A 231 11.67 -13.20 -17.28
C GLY A 231 12.03 -13.35 -15.81
N THR A 232 13.09 -14.11 -15.55
CA THR A 232 13.73 -14.23 -14.22
C THR A 232 15.17 -13.74 -14.32
N VAL A 233 15.59 -12.94 -13.35
CA VAL A 233 16.96 -12.42 -13.24
C VAL A 233 17.55 -12.76 -11.86
N ASN A 234 18.87 -12.91 -11.76
CA ASN A 234 19.55 -12.93 -10.47
C ASN A 234 19.67 -11.50 -9.97
N ILE A 235 19.43 -11.28 -8.70
CA ILE A 235 19.52 -9.94 -8.09
C ILE A 235 20.94 -9.39 -8.18
N ALA A 236 21.95 -10.24 -8.03
CA ALA A 236 23.36 -9.84 -8.15
C ALA A 236 23.75 -9.29 -9.55
N ASP A 237 22.98 -9.61 -10.59
CA ASP A 237 23.25 -9.27 -11.99
C ASP A 237 22.36 -8.14 -12.52
N THR A 238 21.52 -7.53 -11.68
CA THR A 238 20.53 -6.51 -12.09
C THR A 238 20.56 -5.28 -11.19
N THR A 239 19.80 -4.25 -11.57
CA THR A 239 19.61 -3.03 -10.78
C THR A 239 18.11 -2.76 -10.57
N ALA A 240 17.78 -1.86 -9.65
CA ALA A 240 16.40 -1.44 -9.41
C ALA A 240 15.76 -0.86 -10.69
N GLU A 241 16.52 -0.08 -11.48
CA GLU A 241 16.08 0.47 -12.75
C GLU A 241 15.82 -0.63 -13.78
N GLY A 242 16.69 -1.68 -13.82
CA GLY A 242 16.52 -2.84 -14.68
C GLY A 242 15.26 -3.62 -14.37
N LEU A 243 14.99 -3.90 -13.09
CA LEU A 243 13.77 -4.54 -12.64
C LEU A 243 12.53 -3.70 -12.95
N SER A 244 12.61 -2.39 -12.74
CA SER A 244 11.53 -1.46 -13.06
C SER A 244 11.23 -1.44 -14.56
N ALA A 245 12.26 -1.39 -15.41
CA ALA A 245 12.08 -1.42 -16.85
C ALA A 245 11.40 -2.73 -17.32
N MET A 246 11.72 -3.87 -16.72
CA MET A 246 11.03 -5.13 -16.98
C MET A 246 9.56 -5.08 -16.54
N MET A 247 9.28 -4.51 -15.36
CA MET A 247 7.95 -4.43 -14.77
C MET A 247 7.01 -3.53 -15.58
N VAL A 248 7.46 -2.32 -15.94
CA VAL A 248 6.64 -1.30 -16.63
C VAL A 248 6.72 -1.45 -18.15
N GLY A 249 7.85 -1.96 -18.68
CA GLY A 249 8.12 -2.10 -20.13
C GLY A 249 8.69 -0.85 -20.77
N ARG A 250 9.10 0.14 -19.98
CA ARG A 250 9.87 1.33 -20.35
C ARG A 250 10.78 1.73 -19.20
N ASN A 251 11.77 2.55 -19.48
CA ASN A 251 12.55 3.16 -18.40
C ASN A 251 11.63 4.08 -17.58
N VAL A 252 11.71 3.97 -16.27
CA VAL A 252 10.98 4.78 -15.30
C VAL A 252 11.99 5.55 -14.47
N ASN A 253 11.73 6.83 -14.27
CA ASN A 253 12.49 7.63 -13.33
C ASN A 253 11.77 7.63 -11.99
N PHE A 254 12.37 7.04 -10.94
CA PHE A 254 11.80 7.02 -9.60
C PHE A 254 11.98 8.36 -8.87
N HIS A 255 13.00 9.12 -9.25
CA HIS A 255 13.20 10.44 -8.67
C HIS A 255 12.33 11.47 -9.38
N VAL A 256 11.58 12.20 -8.59
CA VAL A 256 10.74 13.29 -9.09
C VAL A 256 11.64 14.49 -9.42
N GLU A 257 11.77 14.79 -10.72
CA GLU A 257 12.47 16.00 -11.13
C GLU A 257 11.66 17.22 -10.69
N LYS A 258 12.14 17.94 -9.69
CA LYS A 258 11.54 19.17 -9.20
C LYS A 258 12.60 20.25 -8.97
N GLY A 259 12.27 21.48 -9.35
CA GLY A 259 13.06 22.65 -9.00
C GLY A 259 12.96 22.98 -7.50
N PRO A 260 13.76 23.95 -7.01
CA PRO A 260 13.58 24.45 -5.64
C PRO A 260 12.18 25.03 -5.44
N ALA A 261 11.60 24.79 -4.27
CA ALA A 261 10.34 25.41 -3.89
C ALA A 261 10.51 26.93 -3.71
N HIS A 262 9.46 27.68 -4.03
CA HIS A 262 9.38 29.13 -3.83
C HIS A 262 8.17 29.48 -2.97
N PRO A 263 8.18 29.14 -1.65
CA PRO A 263 7.05 29.40 -0.78
C PRO A 263 6.77 30.89 -0.63
N THR A 264 5.51 31.29 -0.83
CA THR A 264 5.07 32.68 -0.70
C THR A 264 3.98 32.83 0.37
N ASP A 265 2.77 33.27 0.03
CA ASP A 265 1.68 33.51 0.97
C ASP A 265 1.16 32.25 1.63
N VAL A 266 0.74 32.36 2.89
CA VAL A 266 0.07 31.25 3.61
C VAL A 266 -1.32 31.06 3.03
N VAL A 267 -1.59 29.85 2.52
CA VAL A 267 -2.91 29.42 2.01
C VAL A 267 -3.70 28.73 3.10
N LEU A 268 -3.10 27.73 3.76
CA LEU A 268 -3.70 27.02 4.89
C LEU A 268 -2.97 27.40 6.17
N GLU A 269 -3.74 27.83 7.19
CA GLU A 269 -3.24 27.97 8.55
C GLU A 269 -4.15 27.23 9.52
N VAL A 270 -3.58 26.30 10.26
CA VAL A 270 -4.23 25.52 11.31
C VAL A 270 -3.64 25.97 12.65
N LYS A 271 -4.48 26.27 13.62
CA LYS A 271 -4.07 26.71 14.97
C LYS A 271 -4.73 25.86 16.04
N ASN A 272 -3.91 25.16 16.80
CA ASN A 272 -4.30 24.38 17.99
C ASN A 272 -5.51 23.47 17.73
N MET A 273 -5.56 22.84 16.55
CA MET A 273 -6.69 22.01 16.13
C MET A 273 -6.69 20.70 16.89
N SER A 274 -7.84 20.34 17.48
CA SER A 274 -8.08 19.05 18.06
C SER A 274 -9.34 18.41 17.46
N VAL A 275 -9.27 17.08 17.27
CA VAL A 275 -10.38 16.27 16.75
C VAL A 275 -10.55 15.07 17.66
N ALA A 276 -11.79 14.78 18.05
CA ALA A 276 -12.10 13.64 18.92
C ALA A 276 -11.90 12.32 18.19
N SER A 277 -11.42 11.30 18.90
CA SER A 277 -11.42 9.93 18.39
C SER A 277 -12.82 9.34 18.46
N LYS A 278 -13.16 8.45 17.50
CA LYS A 278 -14.41 7.67 17.52
C LYS A 278 -14.29 6.36 18.28
N THR A 279 -13.07 5.89 18.46
CA THR A 279 -12.77 4.57 19.04
C THR A 279 -12.21 4.66 20.46
N HIS A 280 -11.56 5.78 20.79
CA HIS A 280 -10.92 5.98 22.09
C HIS A 280 -11.44 7.22 22.81
N PRO A 281 -11.39 7.27 24.17
CA PRO A 281 -11.78 8.45 24.96
C PRO A 281 -10.89 9.68 24.74
N SER A 282 -9.65 9.47 24.26
CA SER A 282 -8.69 10.55 23.97
C SER A 282 -8.97 11.19 22.61
N ASP A 283 -8.46 12.42 22.40
CA ASP A 283 -8.51 13.06 21.10
C ASP A 283 -7.55 12.34 20.12
N ALA A 284 -8.00 12.12 18.89
CA ALA A 284 -7.16 11.55 17.82
C ALA A 284 -6.17 12.58 17.25
N VAL A 285 -6.55 13.87 17.28
CA VAL A 285 -5.67 15.01 16.94
C VAL A 285 -5.61 15.93 18.13
N LYS A 286 -4.40 16.29 18.57
CA LYS A 286 -4.14 17.00 19.81
C LYS A 286 -3.35 18.28 19.53
N ASN A 287 -4.00 19.43 19.61
CA ASN A 287 -3.36 20.76 19.50
C ASN A 287 -2.48 20.96 18.27
N VAL A 288 -2.83 20.38 17.12
CA VAL A 288 -2.03 20.48 15.91
C VAL A 288 -2.07 21.91 15.36
N SER A 289 -0.89 22.46 15.08
CA SER A 289 -0.70 23.73 14.40
C SER A 289 0.23 23.55 13.21
N CYS A 290 -0.16 24.01 12.03
CA CYS A 290 0.67 23.97 10.84
C CYS A 290 0.25 25.03 9.83
N LYS A 291 1.15 25.31 8.87
CA LYS A 291 0.90 26.25 7.76
C LYS A 291 1.33 25.60 6.46
N VAL A 292 0.57 25.85 5.40
CA VAL A 292 0.96 25.48 4.02
C VAL A 292 0.90 26.74 3.17
N ARG A 293 1.97 27.01 2.42
CA ARG A 293 2.11 28.20 1.59
C ARG A 293 1.91 27.86 0.11
N LYS A 294 1.66 28.86 -0.69
CA LYS A 294 1.76 28.76 -2.16
C LYS A 294 3.17 28.33 -2.55
N GLY A 295 3.28 27.49 -3.58
CA GLY A 295 4.56 27.09 -4.12
C GLY A 295 5.34 26.11 -3.25
N GLU A 296 4.65 25.42 -2.30
CA GLU A 296 5.26 24.32 -1.54
C GLU A 296 4.36 23.08 -1.45
N ILE A 297 5.01 21.92 -1.34
CA ILE A 297 4.41 20.65 -0.95
C ILE A 297 4.83 20.35 0.48
N VAL A 298 3.87 20.40 1.41
CA VAL A 298 4.08 19.99 2.81
C VAL A 298 3.53 18.59 2.98
N CYS A 299 4.35 17.67 3.46
CA CYS A 299 3.90 16.32 3.76
C CYS A 299 3.65 16.14 5.25
N ILE A 300 2.58 15.44 5.60
CA ILE A 300 2.39 14.86 6.94
C ILE A 300 2.76 13.39 6.84
N ALA A 301 3.90 13.05 7.44
CA ALA A 301 4.40 11.68 7.56
C ALA A 301 4.02 11.08 8.92
N GLY A 302 3.89 9.76 8.99
CA GLY A 302 3.59 9.04 10.23
C GLY A 302 3.17 7.61 9.93
N ILE A 303 3.09 6.78 10.96
CA ILE A 303 2.57 5.41 10.85
C ILE A 303 1.03 5.49 10.83
N ASP A 304 0.38 4.55 10.14
CA ASP A 304 -1.08 4.47 10.09
C ASP A 304 -1.69 4.42 11.52
N GLY A 305 -2.79 5.14 11.70
CA GLY A 305 -3.45 5.24 13.00
C GLY A 305 -2.93 6.33 13.94
N ASN A 306 -1.95 7.13 13.55
CA ASN A 306 -1.42 8.23 14.36
C ASN A 306 -2.24 9.53 14.31
N GLY A 307 -3.44 9.53 13.69
CA GLY A 307 -4.34 10.68 13.66
C GLY A 307 -4.34 11.46 12.34
N GLN A 308 -3.59 11.01 11.32
CA GLN A 308 -3.55 11.68 10.00
C GLN A 308 -4.92 11.73 9.33
N THR A 309 -5.68 10.63 9.40
CA THR A 309 -7.03 10.54 8.83
C THR A 309 -7.98 11.51 9.50
N GLU A 310 -7.98 11.58 10.84
CA GLU A 310 -8.82 12.49 11.61
C GLU A 310 -8.42 13.95 11.39
N LEU A 311 -7.12 14.23 11.24
CA LEU A 311 -6.63 15.56 10.88
C LEU A 311 -7.22 16.01 9.54
N VAL A 312 -7.14 15.16 8.50
CA VAL A 312 -7.71 15.46 7.17
C VAL A 312 -9.22 15.57 7.23
N TYR A 313 -9.90 14.73 8.00
CA TYR A 313 -11.36 14.81 8.15
C TYR A 313 -11.77 16.12 8.84
N GLY A 314 -11.03 16.59 9.84
CA GLY A 314 -11.21 17.91 10.43
C GLY A 314 -10.98 19.03 9.42
N LEU A 315 -9.92 18.96 8.62
CA LEU A 315 -9.61 19.94 7.56
C LEU A 315 -10.65 19.98 6.45
N SER A 316 -11.12 18.84 5.99
CA SER A 316 -12.11 18.71 4.91
C SER A 316 -13.56 18.95 5.38
N GLY A 317 -13.80 18.88 6.70
CA GLY A 317 -15.14 19.02 7.31
C GLY A 317 -15.95 17.74 7.32
N LEU A 318 -15.32 16.58 7.12
CA LEU A 318 -15.91 15.27 7.30
C LEU A 318 -16.12 14.93 8.78
N GLU A 319 -15.27 15.47 9.67
CA GLU A 319 -15.42 15.41 11.12
C GLU A 319 -15.43 16.81 11.73
N PRO A 320 -16.16 17.03 12.83
CA PRO A 320 -16.18 18.30 13.52
C PRO A 320 -14.86 18.57 14.24
N VAL A 321 -14.37 19.80 14.16
CA VAL A 321 -13.24 20.28 14.95
C VAL A 321 -13.72 20.54 16.38
N LYS A 322 -13.04 19.91 17.36
CA LYS A 322 -13.37 20.05 18.79
C LYS A 322 -12.87 21.38 19.35
N SER A 323 -11.67 21.81 18.96
CA SER A 323 -11.05 23.08 19.36
C SER A 323 -10.06 23.54 18.31
N GLY A 324 -9.64 24.80 18.37
CA GLY A 324 -8.74 25.43 17.43
C GLY A 324 -9.45 26.07 16.24
N SER A 325 -8.69 26.48 15.23
CA SER A 325 -9.22 27.14 14.05
C SER A 325 -8.48 26.75 12.79
N ILE A 326 -9.19 26.80 11.65
CA ILE A 326 -8.68 26.55 10.32
C ILE A 326 -8.97 27.77 9.45
N SER A 327 -7.96 28.35 8.83
CA SER A 327 -8.16 29.41 7.85
C SER A 327 -7.62 29.01 6.47
N LEU A 328 -8.34 29.40 5.42
CA LEU A 328 -7.95 29.24 4.02
C LEU A 328 -7.91 30.62 3.37
N ASN A 329 -6.75 31.01 2.83
CA ASN A 329 -6.50 32.35 2.30
C ASN A 329 -6.92 33.47 3.29
N GLY A 330 -6.61 33.29 4.58
CA GLY A 330 -6.94 34.22 5.66
C GLY A 330 -8.40 34.24 6.08
N LYS A 331 -9.27 33.40 5.50
CA LYS A 331 -10.71 33.29 5.88
C LYS A 331 -10.92 32.09 6.78
N ASP A 332 -11.60 32.29 7.89
CA ASP A 332 -11.97 31.18 8.78
C ASP A 332 -12.95 30.22 8.08
N ILE A 333 -12.59 28.95 8.02
CA ILE A 333 -13.39 27.88 7.44
C ILE A 333 -13.75 26.79 8.46
N THR A 334 -13.40 26.98 9.74
CA THR A 334 -13.49 25.98 10.80
C THR A 334 -14.85 25.29 10.88
N HIS A 335 -15.92 26.06 10.75
CA HIS A 335 -17.30 25.55 10.84
C HIS A 335 -18.05 25.56 9.51
N LEU A 336 -17.36 25.76 8.39
CA LEU A 336 -18.00 25.71 7.08
C LEU A 336 -18.32 24.26 6.68
N SER A 337 -19.43 24.07 5.96
CA SER A 337 -19.79 22.78 5.38
C SER A 337 -18.76 22.36 4.31
N ILE A 338 -18.67 21.05 4.04
CA ILE A 338 -17.78 20.46 3.01
C ILE A 338 -17.89 21.21 1.67
N ARG A 339 -19.12 21.46 1.19
CA ARG A 339 -19.35 22.22 -0.06
C ARG A 339 -18.75 23.62 -0.01
N LYS A 340 -18.94 24.34 1.11
CA LYS A 340 -18.40 25.70 1.24
C LYS A 340 -16.88 25.70 1.29
N ARG A 341 -16.26 24.71 1.95
CA ARG A 341 -14.79 24.55 1.94
C ARG A 341 -14.30 24.28 0.51
N SER A 342 -14.91 23.32 -0.20
CA SER A 342 -14.56 23.01 -1.58
C SER A 342 -14.70 24.21 -2.52
N THR A 343 -15.82 24.97 -2.43
CA THR A 343 -16.03 26.16 -3.27
C THR A 343 -15.18 27.37 -2.85
N SER A 344 -14.49 27.30 -1.71
CA SER A 344 -13.52 28.33 -1.28
C SER A 344 -12.10 28.10 -1.79
N GLY A 345 -11.90 27.10 -2.65
CA GLY A 345 -10.59 26.81 -3.26
C GLY A 345 -9.86 25.62 -2.66
N MET A 346 -10.55 24.74 -1.92
CA MET A 346 -9.97 23.49 -1.39
C MET A 346 -10.39 22.30 -2.24
N SER A 347 -9.44 21.46 -2.64
CA SER A 347 -9.67 20.13 -3.22
C SER A 347 -9.14 19.04 -2.30
N HIS A 348 -9.74 17.85 -2.36
CA HIS A 348 -9.37 16.72 -1.51
C HIS A 348 -9.38 15.42 -2.30
N ILE A 349 -8.20 14.80 -2.43
CA ILE A 349 -8.02 13.42 -2.89
C ILE A 349 -8.08 12.55 -1.63
N PRO A 350 -9.14 11.73 -1.43
CA PRO A 350 -9.31 10.96 -0.21
C PRO A 350 -8.44 9.69 -0.21
N GLU A 351 -8.10 9.21 0.98
CA GLU A 351 -7.40 7.95 1.19
C GLU A 351 -8.17 6.75 0.64
N ASP A 352 -9.44 6.63 1.01
CA ASP A 352 -10.32 5.57 0.51
C ASP A 352 -11.16 6.08 -0.66
N ARG A 353 -10.76 5.67 -1.88
CA ARG A 353 -11.43 6.01 -3.13
C ARG A 353 -12.85 5.48 -3.24
N HIS A 354 -13.16 4.36 -2.57
CA HIS A 354 -14.48 3.73 -2.63
C HIS A 354 -15.47 4.33 -1.62
N LYS A 355 -14.97 4.73 -0.45
CA LYS A 355 -15.79 5.31 0.61
C LYS A 355 -16.07 6.80 0.40
N HIS A 356 -15.05 7.55 -0.05
CA HIS A 356 -15.10 9.01 -0.13
C HIS A 356 -14.78 9.59 -1.51
N GLY A 357 -14.20 8.79 -2.41
CA GLY A 357 -13.75 9.26 -3.72
C GLY A 357 -14.80 9.15 -4.82
N LEU A 358 -15.46 8.01 -4.94
CA LEU A 358 -16.36 7.67 -6.04
C LEU A 358 -17.67 7.05 -5.54
N VAL A 359 -18.74 7.27 -6.28
CA VAL A 359 -19.95 6.47 -6.20
C VAL A 359 -19.83 5.35 -7.22
N LEU A 360 -19.52 4.14 -6.75
CA LEU A 360 -19.09 3.03 -7.60
C LEU A 360 -20.11 2.62 -8.67
N ASP A 361 -21.41 2.74 -8.37
CA ASP A 361 -22.49 2.36 -9.28
C ASP A 361 -22.90 3.49 -10.26
N TYR A 362 -22.26 4.67 -10.14
CA TYR A 362 -22.45 5.76 -11.08
C TYR A 362 -21.48 5.65 -12.28
N THR A 363 -21.86 6.32 -13.38
CA THR A 363 -20.98 6.47 -14.53
C THR A 363 -19.75 7.32 -14.18
N LEU A 364 -18.70 7.21 -14.99
CA LEU A 364 -17.50 8.03 -14.85
C LEU A 364 -17.83 9.53 -15.01
N GLU A 365 -18.68 9.90 -15.97
CA GLU A 365 -19.10 11.30 -16.18
C GLU A 365 -19.85 11.87 -14.97
N ASP A 366 -20.71 11.06 -14.34
CA ASP A 366 -21.43 11.50 -13.13
C ASP A 366 -20.47 11.65 -11.94
N ASN A 367 -19.48 10.76 -11.81
CA ASN A 367 -18.45 10.87 -10.77
C ASN A 367 -17.52 12.07 -10.97
N ILE A 368 -17.15 12.40 -12.19
CA ILE A 368 -16.28 13.53 -12.51
C ILE A 368 -16.97 14.86 -12.17
N VAL A 369 -18.27 14.98 -12.41
CA VAL A 369 -19.01 16.21 -12.12
C VAL A 369 -19.61 16.28 -10.72
N LEU A 370 -19.50 15.19 -9.91
CA LEU A 370 -20.20 14.98 -8.64
C LEU A 370 -20.11 16.17 -7.66
N GLN A 371 -18.97 16.83 -7.60
CA GLN A 371 -18.73 17.97 -6.70
C GLN A 371 -19.04 19.33 -7.33
N ARG A 372 -19.34 19.37 -8.64
CA ARG A 372 -19.56 20.59 -9.44
C ARG A 372 -20.92 20.63 -10.15
N TYR A 373 -21.74 19.58 -10.02
CA TYR A 373 -23.01 19.45 -10.78
C TYR A 373 -23.92 20.67 -10.65
N PHE A 374 -23.83 21.45 -9.56
CA PHE A 374 -24.64 22.63 -9.28
C PHE A 374 -24.13 23.90 -10.00
N GLU A 375 -22.96 23.86 -10.61
CA GLU A 375 -22.41 25.01 -11.33
C GLU A 375 -23.22 25.30 -12.60
N PRO A 376 -23.28 26.60 -13.03
CA PRO A 376 -24.07 26.99 -14.22
C PRO A 376 -23.66 26.30 -15.50
N GLU A 377 -22.43 25.80 -15.58
CA GLU A 377 -21.92 25.01 -16.69
C GLU A 377 -22.66 23.68 -16.83
N PHE A 378 -22.93 23.01 -15.70
CA PHE A 378 -23.50 21.66 -15.66
C PHE A 378 -24.99 21.61 -15.32
N THR A 379 -25.54 22.72 -14.80
CA THR A 379 -26.96 22.79 -14.43
C THR A 379 -27.61 24.04 -15.02
N SER A 380 -28.79 23.87 -15.61
CA SER A 380 -29.59 24.97 -16.12
C SER A 380 -30.20 25.76 -14.96
N LYS A 381 -30.72 26.99 -15.25
CA LYS A 381 -31.47 27.79 -14.26
C LYS A 381 -32.73 27.09 -13.73
N ALA A 382 -33.26 26.11 -14.46
CA ALA A 382 -34.40 25.30 -14.05
C ALA A 382 -34.01 24.06 -13.23
N GLY A 383 -32.74 23.88 -12.87
CA GLY A 383 -32.24 22.74 -12.10
C GLY A 383 -32.01 21.46 -12.91
N LEU A 384 -32.13 21.50 -14.26
CA LEU A 384 -31.91 20.36 -15.12
C LEU A 384 -30.42 20.23 -15.48
N LEU A 385 -29.88 19.01 -15.38
CA LEU A 385 -28.50 18.71 -15.75
C LEU A 385 -28.28 18.85 -17.26
N ARG A 386 -27.18 19.47 -17.64
CA ARG A 386 -26.74 19.64 -19.03
C ARG A 386 -25.82 18.46 -19.39
N ARG A 387 -26.43 17.34 -19.77
CA ARG A 387 -25.73 16.09 -20.03
C ARG A 387 -24.62 16.20 -21.08
N ASP A 388 -24.81 16.98 -22.13
CA ASP A 388 -23.78 17.17 -23.16
C ASP A 388 -22.54 17.88 -22.59
N ASN A 389 -22.71 18.89 -21.75
CA ASN A 389 -21.60 19.59 -21.11
C ASN A 389 -20.87 18.68 -20.11
N ILE A 390 -21.63 17.89 -19.34
CA ILE A 390 -21.07 16.90 -18.40
C ILE A 390 -20.22 15.89 -19.16
N ARG A 391 -20.73 15.38 -20.28
CA ARG A 391 -20.00 14.42 -21.11
C ARG A 391 -18.72 15.01 -21.71
N ALA A 392 -18.80 16.19 -22.30
CA ALA A 392 -17.63 16.88 -22.85
C ALA A 392 -16.57 17.17 -21.78
N TYR A 393 -17.00 17.57 -20.58
CA TYR A 393 -16.08 17.76 -19.44
C TYR A 393 -15.43 16.44 -19.00
N ALA A 394 -16.19 15.36 -18.92
CA ALA A 394 -15.66 14.05 -18.58
C ALA A 394 -14.66 13.55 -19.64
N GLU A 395 -14.94 13.75 -20.93
CA GLU A 395 -14.01 13.41 -22.01
C GLU A 395 -12.70 14.20 -21.92
N LYS A 396 -12.76 15.49 -21.56
CA LYS A 396 -11.57 16.31 -21.29
C LYS A 396 -10.71 15.67 -20.20
N ILE A 397 -11.30 15.34 -19.05
CA ILE A 397 -10.57 14.73 -17.91
C ILE A 397 -9.99 13.35 -18.28
N ILE A 398 -10.79 12.52 -18.94
CA ILE A 398 -10.37 11.17 -19.41
C ILE A 398 -9.12 11.28 -20.28
N ASN A 399 -9.12 12.20 -21.25
CA ASN A 399 -8.01 12.37 -22.17
C ASN A 399 -6.78 13.01 -21.52
N GLN A 400 -6.98 14.02 -20.69
CA GLN A 400 -5.89 14.77 -20.04
C GLN A 400 -5.11 13.90 -19.05
N TYR A 401 -5.80 13.03 -18.29
CA TYR A 401 -5.20 12.20 -17.24
C TYR A 401 -5.04 10.73 -17.65
N ASP A 402 -5.18 10.41 -18.93
CA ASP A 402 -5.06 9.03 -19.46
C ASP A 402 -5.90 8.02 -18.64
N VAL A 403 -7.17 8.34 -18.41
CA VAL A 403 -8.10 7.46 -17.71
C VAL A 403 -8.62 6.41 -18.65
N ARG A 404 -8.21 5.16 -18.47
CA ARG A 404 -8.67 4.05 -19.33
C ARG A 404 -10.00 3.52 -18.81
N SER A 405 -11.01 3.60 -19.65
CA SER A 405 -12.38 3.16 -19.36
C SER A 405 -12.96 2.42 -20.58
N GLY A 406 -13.68 1.32 -20.32
CA GLY A 406 -14.15 0.43 -21.40
C GLY A 406 -15.17 1.06 -22.35
N GLN A 407 -15.97 2.03 -21.87
CA GLN A 407 -17.03 2.70 -22.60
C GLN A 407 -16.91 4.24 -22.52
N GLY A 408 -15.71 4.76 -22.27
CA GLY A 408 -15.50 6.20 -22.10
C GLY A 408 -16.28 6.77 -20.90
N PRO A 409 -16.89 7.96 -21.03
CA PRO A 409 -17.61 8.65 -19.94
C PRO A 409 -18.73 7.86 -19.29
N ILE A 410 -19.38 6.96 -20.03
CA ILE A 410 -20.51 6.16 -19.52
C ILE A 410 -20.11 4.87 -18.81
N THR A 411 -18.81 4.60 -18.68
CA THR A 411 -18.30 3.44 -17.95
C THR A 411 -18.72 3.53 -16.47
N ILE A 412 -19.27 2.45 -15.93
CA ILE A 412 -19.60 2.35 -14.50
C ILE A 412 -18.30 2.27 -13.71
N ALA A 413 -18.13 3.14 -12.70
CA ALA A 413 -16.89 3.29 -11.96
C ALA A 413 -16.40 1.99 -11.31
N ARG A 414 -17.30 1.14 -10.83
CA ARG A 414 -17.00 -0.19 -10.24
C ARG A 414 -16.26 -1.12 -11.20
N SER A 415 -16.49 -1.01 -12.51
CA SER A 415 -15.86 -1.87 -13.52
C SER A 415 -14.45 -1.43 -13.90
N MET A 416 -13.98 -0.29 -13.39
CA MET A 416 -12.65 0.25 -13.68
C MET A 416 -11.59 -0.33 -12.74
N SER A 417 -10.35 -0.43 -13.21
CA SER A 417 -9.22 -0.76 -12.34
C SER A 417 -8.97 0.36 -11.32
N GLY A 418 -8.42 -0.02 -10.15
CA GLY A 418 -8.12 0.93 -9.07
C GLY A 418 -7.24 2.11 -9.53
N GLY A 419 -6.26 1.87 -10.40
CA GLY A 419 -5.41 2.92 -10.98
C GLY A 419 -6.20 3.92 -11.83
N ASN A 420 -7.14 3.45 -12.65
CA ASN A 420 -7.97 4.35 -13.46
C ASN A 420 -9.03 5.10 -12.63
N GLN A 421 -9.56 4.47 -11.57
CA GLN A 421 -10.40 5.14 -10.59
C GLN A 421 -9.64 6.30 -9.92
N GLN A 422 -8.40 6.05 -9.50
CA GLN A 422 -7.56 7.06 -8.86
C GLN A 422 -7.20 8.21 -9.82
N LYS A 423 -6.80 7.90 -11.06
CA LYS A 423 -6.55 8.92 -12.09
C LYS A 423 -7.78 9.81 -12.32
N ALA A 424 -8.99 9.24 -12.32
CA ALA A 424 -10.23 10.01 -12.45
C ALA A 424 -10.47 10.94 -11.25
N ILE A 425 -10.20 10.48 -10.02
CA ILE A 425 -10.28 11.31 -8.81
C ILE A 425 -9.25 12.44 -8.87
N VAL A 426 -7.99 12.11 -9.15
CA VAL A 426 -6.89 13.09 -9.24
C VAL A 426 -7.21 14.15 -10.30
N GLY A 427 -7.62 13.71 -11.50
CA GLY A 427 -8.00 14.62 -12.58
C GLY A 427 -9.15 15.54 -12.20
N ARG A 428 -10.21 15.00 -11.57
CA ARG A 428 -11.35 15.78 -11.07
C ARG A 428 -10.92 16.84 -10.06
N GLU A 429 -10.06 16.47 -9.09
CA GLU A 429 -9.66 17.37 -8.02
C GLU A 429 -8.68 18.45 -8.48
N ILE A 430 -7.77 18.12 -9.39
CA ILE A 430 -6.79 19.07 -9.93
C ILE A 430 -7.41 20.04 -10.95
N ASP A 431 -8.31 19.55 -11.82
CA ASP A 431 -8.95 20.40 -12.85
C ASP A 431 -9.85 21.50 -12.26
N LYS A 432 -10.25 21.38 -10.97
CA LYS A 432 -10.91 22.46 -10.23
C LYS A 432 -10.01 23.67 -10.01
N ASN A 433 -8.71 23.56 -10.29
CA ASN A 433 -7.69 24.58 -10.08
C ASN A 433 -7.71 25.13 -8.63
N PRO A 434 -7.55 24.26 -7.62
CA PRO A 434 -7.66 24.66 -6.22
C PRO A 434 -6.53 25.58 -5.79
N ASP A 435 -6.74 26.38 -4.74
CA ASP A 435 -5.68 27.10 -4.03
C ASP A 435 -4.92 26.15 -3.10
N LEU A 436 -5.65 25.18 -2.52
CA LEU A 436 -5.10 24.09 -1.67
C LEU A 436 -5.59 22.74 -2.17
N LEU A 437 -4.65 21.86 -2.48
CA LEU A 437 -4.92 20.43 -2.68
C LEU A 437 -4.49 19.66 -1.42
N ILE A 438 -5.44 18.93 -0.80
CA ILE A 438 -5.14 17.92 0.21
C ILE A 438 -5.11 16.57 -0.51
N ALA A 439 -3.95 15.92 -0.58
CA ALA A 439 -3.75 14.64 -1.24
C ALA A 439 -3.39 13.58 -0.20
N VAL A 440 -4.30 12.64 0.07
CA VAL A 440 -4.09 11.58 1.07
C VAL A 440 -3.81 10.27 0.37
N GLN A 441 -2.61 9.75 0.57
CA GLN A 441 -2.13 8.52 -0.06
C GLN A 441 -2.50 8.44 -1.56
N PRO A 442 -2.15 9.48 -2.35
CA PRO A 442 -2.67 9.62 -3.71
C PRO A 442 -2.18 8.50 -4.64
N THR A 443 -1.10 7.84 -4.27
CA THR A 443 -0.44 6.78 -5.05
C THR A 443 -0.72 5.37 -4.54
N ARG A 444 -1.45 5.24 -3.41
CA ARG A 444 -1.69 3.95 -2.75
C ARG A 444 -2.33 2.92 -3.69
N GLY A 445 -1.65 1.78 -3.83
CA GLY A 445 -2.15 0.66 -4.63
C GLY A 445 -2.14 0.91 -6.14
N LEU A 446 -1.28 1.81 -6.63
CA LEU A 446 -1.10 2.10 -8.04
C LEU A 446 0.14 1.42 -8.62
N ASP A 447 0.18 1.32 -9.94
CA ASP A 447 1.38 0.95 -10.68
C ASP A 447 2.37 2.12 -10.74
N VAL A 448 3.66 1.79 -10.95
CA VAL A 448 4.75 2.78 -10.97
C VAL A 448 4.54 3.88 -12.01
N GLY A 449 3.96 3.53 -13.17
CA GLY A 449 3.67 4.53 -14.21
C GLY A 449 2.58 5.53 -13.79
N ALA A 450 1.59 5.09 -13.04
CA ALA A 450 0.56 5.96 -12.48
C ALA A 450 1.12 6.82 -11.33
N ILE A 451 2.00 6.26 -10.49
CA ILE A 451 2.69 6.98 -9.41
C ILE A 451 3.49 8.15 -9.99
N GLU A 452 4.35 7.88 -11.00
CA GLU A 452 5.14 8.91 -11.69
C GLU A 452 4.25 10.05 -12.23
N GLY A 453 3.11 9.69 -12.84
CA GLY A 453 2.15 10.67 -13.36
C GLY A 453 1.55 11.55 -12.26
N ILE A 454 1.15 10.96 -11.12
CA ILE A 454 0.57 11.70 -9.99
C ILE A 454 1.60 12.62 -9.35
N HIS A 455 2.82 12.13 -9.09
CA HIS A 455 3.88 12.95 -8.54
C HIS A 455 4.16 14.19 -9.42
N LYS A 456 4.20 13.99 -10.74
CA LYS A 456 4.36 15.09 -11.69
C LYS A 456 3.21 16.11 -11.59
N GLU A 457 1.97 15.67 -11.43
CA GLU A 457 0.84 16.57 -11.27
C GLU A 457 0.90 17.36 -9.94
N LEU A 458 1.34 16.73 -8.83
CA LEU A 458 1.55 17.43 -7.56
C LEU A 458 2.64 18.51 -7.68
N VAL A 459 3.75 18.20 -8.35
CA VAL A 459 4.83 19.16 -8.60
C VAL A 459 4.37 20.28 -9.53
N ASN A 460 3.62 19.97 -10.60
CA ASN A 460 3.05 20.97 -11.50
C ASN A 460 2.14 21.96 -10.77
N LEU A 461 1.30 21.48 -9.83
CA LEU A 461 0.47 22.34 -8.98
C LEU A 461 1.32 23.28 -8.12
N ARG A 462 2.34 22.73 -7.43
CA ARG A 462 3.28 23.51 -6.64
C ARG A 462 3.93 24.61 -7.48
N ASP A 463 4.44 24.25 -8.67
CA ASP A 463 5.13 25.18 -9.57
C ASP A 463 4.17 26.21 -10.20
N ALA A 464 2.86 25.94 -10.16
CA ALA A 464 1.79 26.88 -10.53
C ALA A 464 1.31 27.75 -9.33
N ASP A 465 2.16 27.96 -8.32
CA ASP A 465 1.86 28.75 -7.11
C ASP A 465 0.63 28.24 -6.32
N LYS A 466 0.37 26.92 -6.31
CA LYS A 466 -0.65 26.30 -5.47
C LYS A 466 -0.02 25.71 -4.21
N ALA A 467 -0.84 25.54 -3.17
CA ALA A 467 -0.45 24.87 -1.94
C ALA A 467 -0.84 23.39 -2.02
N VAL A 468 0.05 22.49 -1.62
CA VAL A 468 -0.22 21.07 -1.57
C VAL A 468 0.05 20.55 -0.16
N LEU A 469 -0.96 19.94 0.47
CA LEU A 469 -0.81 19.16 1.69
C LEU A 469 -0.89 17.68 1.32
N LEU A 470 0.26 17.02 1.31
CA LEU A 470 0.39 15.59 1.08
C LEU A 470 0.29 14.84 2.40
N VAL A 471 -0.42 13.74 2.44
CA VAL A 471 -0.37 12.76 3.55
C VAL A 471 0.00 11.43 2.94
N SER A 472 1.17 10.91 3.30
CA SER A 472 1.68 9.65 2.76
C SER A 472 2.32 8.80 3.84
N LEU A 473 2.15 7.48 3.70
CA LEU A 473 2.81 6.46 4.50
C LEU A 473 4.04 5.88 3.77
N GLU A 474 4.18 6.18 2.47
CA GLU A 474 5.29 5.70 1.64
C GLU A 474 6.47 6.67 1.76
N LEU A 475 7.54 6.22 2.45
CA LEU A 475 8.69 7.07 2.76
C LEU A 475 9.40 7.60 1.51
N ASP A 476 9.46 6.79 0.44
CA ASP A 476 10.04 7.23 -0.84
C ASP A 476 9.25 8.41 -1.42
N GLU A 477 7.90 8.36 -1.39
CA GLU A 477 7.04 9.47 -1.79
C GLU A 477 7.25 10.69 -0.90
N VAL A 478 7.30 10.49 0.42
CA VAL A 478 7.53 11.56 1.41
C VAL A 478 8.84 12.29 1.12
N MET A 479 9.94 11.55 0.91
CA MET A 479 11.27 12.13 0.69
C MET A 479 11.42 12.79 -0.69
N ASP A 480 10.86 12.17 -1.73
CA ASP A 480 11.07 12.64 -3.12
C ASP A 480 10.15 13.81 -3.50
N VAL A 481 8.90 13.81 -3.04
CA VAL A 481 7.90 14.80 -3.50
C VAL A 481 7.87 16.03 -2.61
N SER A 482 8.11 15.89 -1.30
CA SER A 482 7.90 16.95 -0.32
C SER A 482 9.00 18.02 -0.36
N ASP A 483 8.62 19.27 -0.08
CA ASP A 483 9.55 20.36 0.19
C ASP A 483 9.77 20.54 1.70
N ARG A 484 8.82 20.10 2.53
CA ARG A 484 8.84 20.13 3.98
C ARG A 484 8.01 18.99 4.55
N ILE A 485 8.49 18.33 5.60
CA ILE A 485 7.84 17.18 6.23
C ILE A 485 7.48 17.53 7.67
N LEU A 486 6.21 17.36 8.01
CA LEU A 486 5.69 17.37 9.39
C LEU A 486 5.49 15.92 9.80
N VAL A 487 6.05 15.51 10.94
CA VAL A 487 5.91 14.14 11.40
C VAL A 487 4.86 14.07 12.49
N MET A 488 3.88 13.18 12.30
CA MET A 488 2.77 12.97 13.22
C MET A 488 2.93 11.68 14.02
N TYR A 489 2.82 11.78 15.34
CA TYR A 489 2.83 10.65 16.25
C TYR A 489 1.81 10.85 17.37
N GLU A 490 0.95 9.85 17.64
CA GLU A 490 -0.11 9.87 18.66
C GLU A 490 -0.97 11.14 18.67
N GLY A 491 -1.29 11.67 17.50
CA GLY A 491 -2.16 12.84 17.31
C GLY A 491 -1.45 14.19 17.41
N GLU A 492 -0.15 14.23 17.59
CA GLU A 492 0.67 15.45 17.71
C GLU A 492 1.66 15.57 16.56
N ILE A 493 2.02 16.79 16.18
CA ILE A 493 3.20 17.02 15.32
C ILE A 493 4.45 17.01 16.22
N VAL A 494 5.28 15.98 16.04
CA VAL A 494 6.47 15.74 16.88
C VAL A 494 7.77 16.20 16.24
N GLY A 495 7.75 16.63 14.98
CA GLY A 495 8.92 17.14 14.27
C GLY A 495 8.56 17.84 12.97
N GLU A 496 9.40 18.78 12.55
CA GLU A 496 9.38 19.42 11.24
C GLU A 496 10.78 19.28 10.64
N VAL A 497 10.89 18.60 9.49
CA VAL A 497 12.18 18.30 8.86
C VAL A 497 12.19 18.67 7.38
N ASP A 498 13.39 18.99 6.88
CA ASP A 498 13.67 19.21 5.45
C ASP A 498 14.11 17.86 4.84
N PRO A 499 13.43 17.36 3.80
CA PRO A 499 13.79 16.09 3.16
C PRO A 499 15.22 16.06 2.60
N LYS A 500 15.83 17.23 2.33
CA LYS A 500 17.21 17.31 1.85
C LYS A 500 18.26 17.11 2.95
N ASN A 501 17.89 17.33 4.21
CA ASN A 501 18.77 17.35 5.37
C ASN A 501 18.44 16.25 6.39
N THR A 502 17.52 15.34 6.07
CA THR A 502 17.15 14.21 6.94
C THR A 502 17.33 12.88 6.22
N THR A 503 17.39 11.78 6.97
CA THR A 503 17.44 10.42 6.41
C THR A 503 16.17 9.66 6.73
N VAL A 504 15.96 8.55 6.02
CA VAL A 504 14.81 7.65 6.26
C VAL A 504 14.83 7.09 7.68
N GLU A 505 16.02 6.77 8.21
CA GLU A 505 16.21 6.27 9.58
C GLU A 505 15.84 7.35 10.61
N GLU A 506 16.27 8.59 10.38
CA GLU A 506 15.93 9.71 11.27
C GLU A 506 14.43 9.99 11.25
N LEU A 507 13.80 9.99 10.07
CA LEU A 507 12.35 10.13 9.92
C LEU A 507 11.62 8.99 10.64
N GLY A 508 12.12 7.77 10.55
CA GLY A 508 11.61 6.60 11.29
C GLY A 508 11.62 6.78 12.80
N LEU A 509 12.67 7.42 13.38
CA LEU A 509 12.73 7.69 14.82
C LEU A 509 11.63 8.67 15.28
N TYR A 510 11.33 9.71 14.48
CA TYR A 510 10.20 10.60 14.76
C TYR A 510 8.86 9.87 14.65
N MET A 511 8.67 9.07 13.60
CA MET A 511 7.45 8.31 13.36
C MET A 511 7.17 7.27 14.45
N ALA A 512 8.23 6.74 15.09
CA ALA A 512 8.13 5.83 16.23
C ALA A 512 8.04 6.53 17.60
N GLY A 513 8.04 7.88 17.61
CA GLY A 513 7.99 8.69 18.84
C GLY A 513 9.29 8.67 19.67
N ALA A 514 10.36 8.07 19.17
CA ALA A 514 11.66 8.00 19.82
C ALA A 514 12.44 9.32 19.75
N LYS A 515 12.11 10.17 18.77
CA LYS A 515 12.65 11.52 18.61
C LYS A 515 11.50 12.53 18.55
N ARG A 516 11.66 13.66 19.27
CA ARG A 516 10.70 14.78 19.26
C ARG A 516 11.45 16.09 19.30
N ASP A 517 11.03 17.06 18.50
CA ASP A 517 11.51 18.43 18.50
C ASP A 517 10.44 19.38 19.03
N GLU A 518 10.84 20.51 19.59
CA GLU A 518 9.90 21.60 19.85
C GLU A 518 9.48 22.24 18.52
N VAL A 519 8.32 21.85 18.00
CA VAL A 519 7.77 22.45 16.78
C VAL A 519 7.23 23.84 17.14
N LYS A 520 7.91 24.88 16.67
CA LYS A 520 7.41 26.25 16.81
C LYS A 520 6.25 26.48 15.85
N ALA A 521 5.05 26.71 16.41
CA ALA A 521 3.80 26.95 15.71
C ALA A 521 3.84 28.13 14.70
#